data_e0950a4a31764004477d3e124a5d3eef
#
_entry.id   e0950a4a31764004477d3e124a5d3eef
#
_cell.length_a   1.000
_cell.length_b   1.000
_cell.length_c   1.000
_cell.angle_alpha   90.00
_cell.angle_beta   90.00
_cell.angle_gamma   90.00
#
_symmetry.space_group_name_H-M   'P 1'
#
loop_
_entity.id
_entity.type
_entity.pdbx_description
1 polymer ?
#
loop_
_entity_poly.entity_id
_entity_poly.type
_entity_poly.pdbx_seq_one_letter_code
_entity_poly.pdbx_strand_id
1 'polypeptide(L)'
;MGGRLVLIRSVLSSIPIYWLALIPIPSSILDNLRKLIFSFLWGSSSKGKKFHLVDWHILARPMSSGGWGIKHLPSLSLSLRLKSLWNALNSTGIWNLILSVKYMKNRPVHLWLREKCFRFRNVSVIWKGFLLTLPWLGKGVLWQVGNGSDIRLGMDPIVGLGSSYILPEDLRDYLEDYGIRTLAQARNDTCFASGYWFTAEDLDLCGDWKSLWDHYIRGLEYSRI
;
A
#
# COMPACT_ATOMS: atom_id res chain seq x y z
N MET A 1 26.83 17.71 20.65
CA MET A 1 26.17 16.67 19.81
C MET A 1 24.65 16.87 19.75
N GLY A 2 23.96 17.09 20.88
CA GLY A 2 22.51 17.27 20.93
C GLY A 2 21.96 18.36 20.00
N GLY A 3 22.57 19.56 19.95
CA GLY A 3 22.12 20.64 19.06
C GLY A 3 22.21 20.30 17.57
N ARG A 4 23.20 19.53 17.14
CA ARG A 4 23.29 19.06 15.75
C ARG A 4 22.17 18.08 15.42
N LEU A 5 21.81 17.18 16.36
CA LEU A 5 20.71 16.25 16.19
C LEU A 5 19.37 16.98 16.05
N VAL A 6 19.15 18.02 16.86
CA VAL A 6 17.96 18.89 16.73
C VAL A 6 17.90 19.54 15.36
N LEU A 7 19.00 20.12 14.87
CA LEU A 7 19.07 20.72 13.53
C LEU A 7 18.84 19.71 12.40
N ILE A 8 19.36 18.48 12.52
CA ILE A 8 19.09 17.41 11.54
C ILE A 8 17.60 17.10 11.50
N ARG A 9 16.97 16.93 12.64
CA ARG A 9 15.55 16.58 12.72
C ARG A 9 14.63 17.70 12.24
N SER A 10 14.90 18.94 12.65
CA SER A 10 14.01 20.07 12.37
C SER A 10 14.24 20.69 11.00
N VAL A 11 15.49 20.78 10.54
CA VAL A 11 15.84 21.50 9.31
C VAL A 11 16.26 20.56 8.19
N LEU A 12 17.35 19.81 8.36
CA LEU A 12 17.93 19.03 7.26
C LEU A 12 17.01 17.90 6.78
N SER A 13 16.21 17.31 7.68
CA SER A 13 15.21 16.30 7.31
C SER A 13 13.94 16.91 6.69
N SER A 14 13.70 18.21 6.87
CA SER A 14 12.49 18.89 6.38
C SER A 14 12.67 19.43 4.96
N ILE A 15 13.85 19.89 4.61
CA ILE A 15 14.15 20.48 3.29
C ILE A 15 13.74 19.57 2.13
N PRO A 16 14.11 18.28 2.10
CA PRO A 16 13.79 17.43 0.97
C PRO A 16 12.34 16.93 0.94
N ILE A 17 11.53 17.12 1.98
CA ILE A 17 10.20 16.52 2.12
C ILE A 17 9.30 16.86 0.94
N TYR A 18 9.30 18.11 0.51
CA TYR A 18 8.45 18.55 -0.59
C TYR A 18 8.76 17.81 -1.90
N TRP A 19 10.04 17.71 -2.24
CA TRP A 19 10.50 17.01 -3.43
C TRP A 19 10.28 15.49 -3.31
N LEU A 20 10.54 14.93 -2.12
CA LEU A 20 10.31 13.51 -1.83
C LEU A 20 8.85 13.09 -1.99
N ALA A 21 7.92 14.01 -1.77
CA ALA A 21 6.48 13.75 -1.88
C ALA A 21 5.98 13.71 -3.33
N LEU A 22 6.66 14.38 -4.26
CA LEU A 22 6.18 14.60 -5.62
C LEU A 22 6.94 13.79 -6.67
N ILE A 23 8.26 13.71 -6.55
CA ILE A 23 9.11 13.13 -7.59
C ILE A 23 9.94 11.94 -7.09
N PRO A 24 10.23 10.97 -7.96
CA PRO A 24 11.16 9.89 -7.66
C PRO A 24 12.59 10.43 -7.70
N ILE A 25 13.17 10.68 -6.52
CA ILE A 25 14.57 11.13 -6.41
C ILE A 25 15.49 9.93 -6.60
N PRO A 26 16.54 10.01 -7.45
CA PRO A 26 17.52 8.95 -7.61
C PRO A 26 18.20 8.57 -6.28
N SER A 27 18.46 7.26 -6.10
CA SER A 27 19.10 6.74 -4.89
C SER A 27 20.47 7.39 -4.60
N SER A 28 21.23 7.70 -5.64
CA SER A 28 22.52 8.39 -5.52
C SER A 28 22.42 9.77 -4.84
N ILE A 29 21.37 10.52 -5.12
CA ILE A 29 21.11 11.82 -4.48
C ILE A 29 20.70 11.60 -3.01
N LEU A 30 19.84 10.64 -2.74
CA LEU A 30 19.44 10.29 -1.36
C LEU A 30 20.64 9.83 -0.53
N ASP A 31 21.54 9.05 -1.12
CA ASP A 31 22.79 8.63 -0.48
C ASP A 31 23.74 9.80 -0.21
N ASN A 32 23.85 10.75 -1.12
CA ASN A 32 24.63 11.95 -0.89
C ASN A 32 24.06 12.82 0.23
N LEU A 33 22.73 12.99 0.27
CA LEU A 33 22.06 13.67 1.38
C LEU A 33 22.32 12.95 2.71
N ARG A 34 22.22 11.63 2.73
CA ARG A 34 22.53 10.80 3.88
C ARG A 34 23.96 11.03 4.36
N LYS A 35 24.95 11.02 3.45
CA LYS A 35 26.36 11.27 3.76
C LYS A 35 26.57 12.68 4.34
N LEU A 36 25.89 13.69 3.81
CA LEU A 36 25.95 15.06 4.32
C LEU A 36 25.39 15.15 5.75
N ILE A 37 24.19 14.57 5.99
CA ILE A 37 23.59 14.53 7.32
C ILE A 37 24.51 13.82 8.30
N PHE A 38 25.08 12.70 7.89
CA PHE A 38 25.98 11.88 8.72
C PHE A 38 27.28 12.63 9.03
N SER A 39 27.87 13.30 8.03
CA SER A 39 29.08 14.11 8.24
C SER A 39 28.83 15.31 9.14
N PHE A 40 27.66 15.95 9.04
CA PHE A 40 27.27 17.04 9.93
C PHE A 40 27.06 16.57 11.37
N LEU A 41 26.45 15.39 11.57
CA LEU A 41 26.21 14.84 12.89
C LEU A 41 27.51 14.60 13.65
N TRP A 42 28.47 13.94 13.03
CA TRP A 42 29.74 13.56 13.66
C TRP A 42 30.79 14.66 13.70
N GLY A 43 30.54 15.77 13.04
CA GLY A 43 31.46 16.90 13.00
C GLY A 43 32.63 16.66 12.04
N SER A 44 32.86 17.59 11.16
CA SER A 44 34.07 17.59 10.34
C SER A 44 35.15 18.36 11.09
N SER A 45 36.01 17.67 11.80
CA SER A 45 37.35 18.25 12.10
C SER A 45 38.15 18.13 10.82
N SER A 46 38.71 19.24 10.35
CA SER A 46 39.38 19.38 9.06
C SER A 46 40.68 18.56 8.90
N LYS A 47 41.08 17.76 9.87
CA LYS A 47 42.36 17.04 9.89
C LYS A 47 42.36 15.67 10.56
N GLY A 48 41.30 14.84 10.41
CA GLY A 48 41.34 13.50 11.01
C GLY A 48 40.41 12.48 10.38
N LYS A 49 40.74 11.18 10.48
CA LYS A 49 39.83 10.08 10.12
C LYS A 49 38.51 10.23 10.87
N LYS A 50 37.41 10.25 10.15
CA LYS A 50 36.06 10.33 10.74
C LYS A 50 35.75 9.03 11.43
N PHE A 51 35.65 9.02 12.75
CA PHE A 51 35.14 7.89 13.50
C PHE A 51 33.61 8.00 13.53
N HIS A 52 32.95 7.02 12.93
CA HIS A 52 31.51 6.85 13.02
C HIS A 52 31.23 5.93 14.20
N LEU A 53 30.69 6.47 15.29
CA LEU A 53 30.44 5.71 16.52
C LEU A 53 29.26 4.74 16.39
N VAL A 54 28.33 5.01 15.49
CA VAL A 54 27.11 4.22 15.32
C VAL A 54 26.76 4.17 13.84
N ASP A 55 26.27 3.02 13.36
CA ASP A 55 25.81 2.86 12.00
C ASP A 55 24.53 3.65 11.71
N TRP A 56 24.38 4.09 10.46
CA TRP A 56 23.20 4.82 10.01
C TRP A 56 21.89 4.09 10.26
N HIS A 57 21.85 2.77 10.04
CA HIS A 57 20.66 1.96 10.23
C HIS A 57 20.15 1.97 11.69
N ILE A 58 21.06 2.09 12.64
CA ILE A 58 20.69 2.21 14.07
C ILE A 58 20.17 3.62 14.36
N LEU A 59 20.83 4.66 13.83
CA LEU A 59 20.41 6.05 14.00
C LEU A 59 19.02 6.32 13.41
N ALA A 60 18.72 5.69 12.28
CA ALA A 60 17.46 5.85 11.57
C ALA A 60 16.27 5.05 12.17
N ARG A 61 16.51 4.25 13.21
CA ARG A 61 15.41 3.56 13.93
C ARG A 61 14.54 4.57 14.67
N PRO A 62 13.26 4.23 14.93
CA PRO A 62 12.40 4.99 15.81
C PRO A 62 13.00 5.10 17.20
N MET A 63 12.72 6.18 17.92
CA MET A 63 13.20 6.38 19.30
C MET A 63 12.69 5.30 20.25
N SER A 64 11.47 4.81 20.03
CA SER A 64 10.88 3.67 20.76
C SER A 64 11.68 2.37 20.60
N SER A 65 12.47 2.24 19.53
CA SER A 65 13.31 1.08 19.23
C SER A 65 14.81 1.35 19.44
N GLY A 66 15.16 2.33 20.29
CA GLY A 66 16.53 2.68 20.62
C GLY A 66 17.28 3.48 19.55
N GLY A 67 16.61 3.94 18.52
CA GLY A 67 17.20 4.81 17.50
C GLY A 67 17.14 6.30 17.88
N TRP A 68 17.75 7.13 17.03
CA TRP A 68 17.76 8.59 17.23
C TRP A 68 16.65 9.29 16.45
N GLY A 69 15.74 8.56 15.80
CA GLY A 69 14.60 9.11 15.07
C GLY A 69 14.99 9.98 13.86
N ILE A 70 16.18 9.77 13.30
CA ILE A 70 16.58 10.40 12.02
C ILE A 70 15.82 9.68 10.90
N LYS A 71 15.16 10.45 10.04
CA LYS A 71 14.30 9.87 9.00
C LYS A 71 15.12 9.11 7.95
N HIS A 72 14.72 7.88 7.66
CA HIS A 72 15.26 7.12 6.53
C HIS A 72 14.64 7.67 5.23
N LEU A 73 15.42 8.45 4.48
CA LEU A 73 14.93 9.20 3.33
C LEU A 73 14.23 8.35 2.24
N PRO A 74 14.73 7.18 1.85
CA PRO A 74 14.04 6.32 0.88
C PRO A 74 12.65 5.88 1.34
N SER A 75 12.51 5.42 2.58
CA SER A 75 11.20 5.01 3.15
C SER A 75 10.27 6.20 3.31
N LEU A 76 10.80 7.35 3.72
CA LEU A 76 10.04 8.59 3.81
C LEU A 76 9.51 9.02 2.44
N SER A 77 10.35 8.97 1.40
CA SER A 77 9.96 9.29 0.03
C SER A 77 8.82 8.39 -0.46
N LEU A 78 8.92 7.09 -0.23
CA LEU A 78 7.87 6.14 -0.60
C LEU A 78 6.56 6.46 0.12
N SER A 79 6.61 6.63 1.44
CA SER A 79 5.42 6.92 2.27
C SER A 79 4.74 8.24 1.90
N LEU A 80 5.52 9.29 1.64
CA LEU A 80 4.98 10.59 1.23
C LEU A 80 4.31 10.52 -0.15
N ARG A 81 4.92 9.84 -1.11
CA ARG A 81 4.32 9.65 -2.44
C ARG A 81 3.07 8.78 -2.40
N LEU A 82 3.07 7.71 -1.59
CA LEU A 82 1.86 6.90 -1.36
C LEU A 82 0.73 7.74 -0.78
N LYS A 83 1.02 8.56 0.23
CA LYS A 83 0.04 9.49 0.82
C LYS A 83 -0.47 10.50 -0.20
N SER A 84 0.43 11.09 -1.00
CA SER A 84 0.06 12.07 -2.03
C SER A 84 -0.80 11.43 -3.12
N LEU A 85 -0.46 10.22 -3.58
CA LEU A 85 -1.27 9.46 -4.53
C LEU A 85 -2.65 9.13 -3.93
N TRP A 86 -2.70 8.59 -2.72
CA TRP A 86 -3.95 8.25 -2.06
C TRP A 86 -4.88 9.46 -1.91
N ASN A 87 -4.33 10.58 -1.46
CA ASN A 87 -5.10 11.82 -1.37
C ASN A 87 -5.60 12.30 -2.74
N ALA A 88 -4.76 12.22 -3.76
CA ALA A 88 -5.14 12.64 -5.11
C ALA A 88 -6.23 11.74 -5.73
N LEU A 89 -6.25 10.45 -5.42
CA LEU A 89 -7.27 9.50 -5.89
C LEU A 89 -8.62 9.67 -5.16
N ASN A 90 -8.59 10.03 -3.88
CA ASN A 90 -9.80 10.09 -3.03
C ASN A 90 -10.33 11.52 -2.79
N SER A 91 -9.61 12.55 -3.23
CA SER A 91 -10.08 13.94 -3.09
C SER A 91 -11.09 14.29 -4.18
N THR A 92 -11.95 15.27 -3.89
CA THR A 92 -12.87 15.86 -4.89
C THR A 92 -12.26 17.06 -5.63
N GLY A 93 -10.94 17.26 -5.51
CA GLY A 93 -10.25 18.42 -6.03
C GLY A 93 -9.82 18.28 -7.50
N ILE A 94 -9.22 19.35 -8.03
CA ILE A 94 -8.71 19.45 -9.41
C ILE A 94 -7.74 18.32 -9.74
N TRP A 95 -6.92 17.87 -8.79
CA TRP A 95 -6.00 16.76 -8.99
C TRP A 95 -6.70 15.44 -9.31
N ASN A 96 -7.79 15.14 -8.61
CA ASN A 96 -8.58 13.95 -8.90
C ASN A 96 -9.17 14.01 -10.30
N LEU A 97 -9.73 15.17 -10.69
CA LEU A 97 -10.27 15.36 -12.02
C LEU A 97 -9.21 15.17 -13.13
N ILE A 98 -8.02 15.76 -12.95
CA ILE A 98 -6.92 15.59 -13.92
C ILE A 98 -6.48 14.13 -13.99
N LEU A 99 -6.37 13.43 -12.86
CA LEU A 99 -5.96 12.04 -12.82
C LEU A 99 -7.01 11.12 -13.46
N SER A 100 -8.29 11.32 -13.14
CA SER A 100 -9.38 10.52 -13.69
C SER A 100 -9.48 10.65 -15.21
N VAL A 101 -9.44 11.85 -15.74
CA VAL A 101 -9.54 12.10 -17.19
C VAL A 101 -8.28 11.63 -17.92
N LYS A 102 -7.10 12.06 -17.45
CA LYS A 102 -5.85 11.88 -18.21
C LYS A 102 -5.28 10.47 -18.09
N TYR A 103 -5.35 9.85 -16.92
CA TYR A 103 -4.64 8.60 -16.64
C TYR A 103 -5.56 7.42 -16.36
N MET A 104 -6.74 7.66 -15.78
CA MET A 104 -7.69 6.60 -15.42
C MET A 104 -8.79 6.40 -16.46
N LYS A 105 -8.91 7.30 -17.49
CA LYS A 105 -9.94 7.26 -18.51
C LYS A 105 -11.37 7.25 -17.94
N ASN A 106 -11.59 8.05 -16.91
CA ASN A 106 -12.86 8.12 -16.16
C ASN A 106 -13.32 6.80 -15.52
N ARG A 107 -12.40 5.85 -15.32
CA ARG A 107 -12.72 4.61 -14.60
C ARG A 107 -12.72 4.83 -13.10
N PRO A 108 -13.55 4.10 -12.35
CA PRO A 108 -13.48 4.08 -10.89
C PRO A 108 -12.10 3.69 -10.39
N VAL A 109 -11.65 4.31 -9.28
CA VAL A 109 -10.31 4.09 -8.70
C VAL A 109 -10.03 2.62 -8.42
N HIS A 110 -11.02 1.90 -7.89
CA HIS A 110 -10.89 0.50 -7.54
C HIS A 110 -10.66 -0.41 -8.76
N LEU A 111 -11.34 -0.17 -9.88
CA LEU A 111 -11.12 -0.91 -11.12
C LEU A 111 -9.77 -0.58 -11.74
N TRP A 112 -9.37 0.69 -11.69
CA TRP A 112 -8.08 1.11 -12.20
C TRP A 112 -6.91 0.50 -11.39
N LEU A 113 -7.02 0.42 -10.07
CA LEU A 113 -5.97 -0.19 -9.22
C LEU A 113 -5.76 -1.69 -9.48
N ARG A 114 -6.73 -2.37 -10.07
CA ARG A 114 -6.62 -3.79 -10.47
C ARG A 114 -5.83 -4.02 -11.74
N GLU A 115 -5.55 -2.98 -12.52
CA GLU A 115 -4.75 -3.12 -13.74
C GLU A 115 -3.32 -3.52 -13.39
N LYS A 116 -2.84 -4.66 -13.93
CA LYS A 116 -1.48 -5.16 -13.68
C LYS A 116 -0.41 -4.41 -14.46
N CYS A 117 -0.78 -3.70 -15.53
CA CYS A 117 0.14 -3.04 -16.46
C CYS A 117 -0.11 -1.53 -16.54
N PHE A 118 0.76 -0.75 -15.92
CA PHE A 118 0.77 0.69 -16.05
C PHE A 118 1.81 1.12 -17.08
N ARG A 119 1.40 1.99 -18.02
CA ARG A 119 2.32 2.51 -19.03
C ARG A 119 3.13 3.66 -18.48
N PHE A 120 4.46 3.54 -18.57
CA PHE A 120 5.41 4.59 -18.14
C PHE A 120 5.81 5.54 -19.27
N ARG A 121 5.34 5.30 -20.50
CA ARG A 121 5.71 6.09 -21.69
C ARG A 121 4.85 7.36 -21.76
N ASN A 122 5.50 8.50 -22.02
CA ASN A 122 4.84 9.81 -22.19
C ASN A 122 4.02 10.28 -20.97
N VAL A 123 4.49 9.98 -19.77
CA VAL A 123 3.86 10.42 -18.52
C VAL A 123 4.73 11.47 -17.83
N SER A 124 4.11 12.34 -17.03
CA SER A 124 4.83 13.33 -16.23
C SER A 124 5.73 12.66 -15.18
N VAL A 125 6.78 13.36 -14.75
CA VAL A 125 7.71 12.87 -13.72
C VAL A 125 6.96 12.56 -12.41
N ILE A 126 6.00 13.41 -12.03
CA ILE A 126 5.17 13.21 -10.84
C ILE A 126 4.35 11.92 -10.98
N TRP A 127 3.66 11.74 -12.12
CA TRP A 127 2.87 10.55 -12.35
C TRP A 127 3.72 9.28 -12.39
N LYS A 128 4.89 9.34 -13.01
CA LYS A 128 5.87 8.24 -12.96
C LYS A 128 6.25 7.90 -11.51
N GLY A 129 6.45 8.91 -10.67
CA GLY A 129 6.70 8.72 -9.25
C GLY A 129 5.57 7.99 -8.54
N PHE A 130 4.33 8.30 -8.86
CA PHE A 130 3.15 7.63 -8.31
C PHE A 130 3.03 6.18 -8.79
N LEU A 131 3.21 5.93 -10.09
CA LEU A 131 3.18 4.57 -10.64
C LEU A 131 4.21 3.64 -9.98
N LEU A 132 5.40 4.14 -9.64
CA LEU A 132 6.42 3.39 -8.93
C LEU A 132 6.01 3.00 -7.49
N THR A 133 5.00 3.63 -6.93
CA THR A 133 4.49 3.32 -5.58
C THR A 133 3.29 2.38 -5.59
N LEU A 134 2.65 2.15 -6.73
CA LEU A 134 1.45 1.30 -6.82
C LEU A 134 1.61 -0.13 -6.28
N PRO A 135 2.75 -0.83 -6.48
CA PRO A 135 2.91 -2.16 -5.91
C PRO A 135 2.82 -2.19 -4.37
N TRP A 136 3.23 -1.08 -3.73
CA TRP A 136 3.13 -0.92 -2.28
C TRP A 136 1.71 -0.54 -1.84
N LEU A 137 1.03 0.27 -2.64
CA LEU A 137 -0.37 0.62 -2.40
C LEU A 137 -1.25 -0.64 -2.46
N GLY A 138 -1.07 -1.47 -3.48
CA GLY A 138 -1.83 -2.71 -3.64
C GLY A 138 -1.66 -3.70 -2.49
N LYS A 139 -0.51 -3.69 -1.81
CA LYS A 139 -0.28 -4.52 -0.62
C LYS A 139 -0.93 -3.96 0.66
N GLY A 140 -1.21 -2.67 0.70
CA GLY A 140 -1.75 -1.99 1.88
C GLY A 140 -3.24 -1.65 1.80
N VAL A 141 -3.87 -1.81 0.64
CA VAL A 141 -5.29 -1.53 0.44
C VAL A 141 -6.11 -2.81 0.62
N LEU A 142 -7.08 -2.75 1.51
CA LEU A 142 -8.03 -3.83 1.77
C LEU A 142 -9.43 -3.36 1.42
N TRP A 143 -10.26 -4.27 0.91
CA TRP A 143 -11.65 -4.00 0.63
C TRP A 143 -12.48 -4.08 1.92
N GLN A 144 -13.26 -3.06 2.17
CA GLN A 144 -14.33 -3.15 3.15
C GLN A 144 -15.59 -3.65 2.43
N VAL A 145 -16.21 -4.68 2.98
CA VAL A 145 -17.39 -5.29 2.37
C VAL A 145 -18.58 -4.36 2.49
N GLY A 146 -19.07 -3.87 1.34
CA GLY A 146 -20.36 -3.22 1.20
C GLY A 146 -21.39 -4.21 0.64
N ASN A 147 -21.89 -3.96 -0.57
CA ASN A 147 -22.79 -4.89 -1.27
C ASN A 147 -22.07 -6.10 -1.90
N GLY A 148 -20.76 -6.13 -1.92
CA GLY A 148 -19.97 -7.25 -2.46
C GLY A 148 -19.98 -7.41 -3.98
N SER A 149 -20.70 -6.56 -4.73
CA SER A 149 -20.84 -6.67 -6.20
C SER A 149 -19.51 -6.47 -6.94
N ASP A 150 -18.65 -5.63 -6.38
CA ASP A 150 -17.36 -5.27 -7.00
C ASP A 150 -16.18 -6.08 -6.45
N ILE A 151 -16.40 -6.92 -5.44
CA ILE A 151 -15.34 -7.72 -4.81
C ILE A 151 -15.26 -9.07 -5.51
N ARG A 152 -14.09 -9.38 -6.09
CA ARG A 152 -13.84 -10.68 -6.71
C ARG A 152 -13.54 -11.72 -5.65
N LEU A 153 -14.34 -12.76 -5.66
CA LEU A 153 -14.23 -13.86 -4.70
C LEU A 153 -12.86 -14.54 -4.77
N GLY A 154 -12.22 -14.74 -3.64
CA GLY A 154 -10.95 -15.44 -3.54
C GLY A 154 -9.73 -14.72 -4.18
N MET A 155 -9.88 -13.47 -4.62
CA MET A 155 -8.81 -12.70 -5.27
C MET A 155 -8.52 -11.35 -4.61
N ASP A 156 -9.56 -10.64 -4.19
CA ASP A 156 -9.40 -9.30 -3.64
C ASP A 156 -9.18 -9.35 -2.12
N PRO A 157 -8.20 -8.59 -1.58
CA PRO A 157 -7.91 -8.59 -0.15
C PRO A 157 -9.04 -7.91 0.64
N ILE A 158 -9.65 -8.65 1.55
CA ILE A 158 -10.79 -8.19 2.35
C ILE A 158 -10.33 -7.92 3.79
N VAL A 159 -10.87 -6.87 4.40
CA VAL A 159 -10.63 -6.53 5.82
C VAL A 159 -11.08 -7.70 6.70
N GLY A 160 -10.23 -8.10 7.65
CA GLY A 160 -10.53 -9.18 8.60
C GLY A 160 -10.08 -10.57 8.17
N LEU A 161 -9.93 -10.85 6.88
CA LEU A 161 -9.53 -12.17 6.36
C LEU A 161 -8.01 -12.42 6.40
N GLY A 162 -7.18 -11.38 6.57
CA GLY A 162 -5.72 -11.54 6.53
C GLY A 162 -5.25 -12.13 5.19
N SER A 163 -4.46 -13.20 5.23
CA SER A 163 -4.00 -13.92 4.03
C SER A 163 -5.03 -14.94 3.50
N SER A 164 -6.05 -15.27 4.28
CA SER A 164 -7.06 -16.28 3.95
C SER A 164 -8.07 -15.84 2.89
N TYR A 165 -7.96 -14.60 2.39
CA TYR A 165 -8.81 -14.12 1.30
C TYR A 165 -8.48 -14.75 -0.05
N ILE A 166 -7.31 -15.37 -0.21
CA ILE A 166 -6.87 -16.01 -1.46
C ILE A 166 -7.38 -17.44 -1.47
N LEU A 167 -8.23 -17.75 -2.43
CA LEU A 167 -8.64 -19.13 -2.71
C LEU A 167 -7.77 -19.73 -3.82
N PRO A 168 -7.51 -21.06 -3.80
CA PRO A 168 -6.82 -21.78 -4.88
C PRO A 168 -7.47 -21.53 -6.23
N GLU A 169 -6.67 -21.60 -7.29
CA GLU A 169 -7.14 -21.33 -8.67
C GLU A 169 -8.22 -22.33 -9.09
N ASP A 170 -7.97 -23.60 -8.83
CA ASP A 170 -8.90 -24.70 -9.14
C ASP A 170 -10.27 -24.51 -8.46
N LEU A 171 -10.29 -24.07 -7.19
CA LEU A 171 -11.54 -23.80 -6.47
C LEU A 171 -12.25 -22.56 -7.04
N ARG A 172 -11.49 -21.53 -7.43
CA ARG A 172 -12.07 -20.32 -8.04
C ARG A 172 -12.71 -20.63 -9.40
N ASP A 173 -12.03 -21.43 -10.22
CA ASP A 173 -12.55 -21.86 -11.52
C ASP A 173 -13.82 -22.68 -11.36
N TYR A 174 -13.85 -23.61 -10.39
CA TYR A 174 -15.06 -24.34 -10.04
C TYR A 174 -16.22 -23.43 -9.62
N LEU A 175 -15.96 -22.43 -8.76
CA LEU A 175 -16.97 -21.46 -8.33
C LEU A 175 -17.43 -20.57 -9.48
N GLU A 176 -16.54 -20.22 -10.41
CA GLU A 176 -16.88 -19.44 -11.63
C GLU A 176 -17.80 -20.25 -12.55
N ASP A 177 -17.57 -21.54 -12.74
CA ASP A 177 -18.46 -22.44 -13.48
C ASP A 177 -19.84 -22.58 -12.80
N TYR A 178 -19.88 -22.49 -11.48
CA TYR A 178 -21.13 -22.43 -10.72
C TYR A 178 -21.84 -21.07 -10.80
N GLY A 179 -21.22 -20.08 -11.47
CA GLY A 179 -21.75 -18.73 -11.64
C GLY A 179 -21.39 -17.76 -10.52
N ILE A 180 -20.49 -18.12 -9.60
CA ILE A 180 -20.08 -17.33 -8.46
C ILE A 180 -18.72 -16.69 -8.71
N ARG A 181 -18.71 -15.42 -9.15
CA ARG A 181 -17.51 -14.63 -9.43
C ARG A 181 -17.26 -13.52 -8.42
N THR A 182 -18.34 -13.00 -7.85
CA THR A 182 -18.28 -11.89 -6.89
C THR A 182 -18.75 -12.31 -5.53
N LEU A 183 -18.36 -11.54 -4.51
CA LEU A 183 -18.79 -11.80 -3.15
C LEU A 183 -20.31 -11.70 -2.97
N ALA A 184 -20.97 -10.82 -3.74
CA ALA A 184 -22.42 -10.72 -3.74
C ALA A 184 -23.11 -11.99 -4.23
N GLN A 185 -22.53 -12.68 -5.23
CA GLN A 185 -23.07 -13.93 -5.77
C GLN A 185 -22.85 -15.14 -4.85
N ALA A 186 -21.87 -15.08 -3.96
CA ALA A 186 -21.63 -16.10 -2.95
C ALA A 186 -22.67 -16.05 -1.81
N ARG A 187 -23.62 -15.16 -1.88
CA ARG A 187 -24.67 -14.94 -0.91
C ARG A 187 -26.03 -15.32 -1.49
N ASN A 188 -26.75 -16.14 -0.77
CA ASN A 188 -28.09 -16.53 -1.19
C ASN A 188 -29.08 -15.51 -0.68
N ASP A 189 -29.23 -14.37 -1.39
CA ASP A 189 -30.41 -13.52 -1.19
C ASP A 189 -30.59 -12.29 -2.09
N THR A 190 -31.83 -11.91 -2.22
CA THR A 190 -32.32 -10.67 -2.83
C THR A 190 -32.40 -9.49 -1.85
N CYS A 191 -32.17 -9.69 -0.54
CA CYS A 191 -32.22 -8.67 0.50
C CYS A 191 -31.00 -8.69 1.42
N PHE A 192 -30.26 -7.58 1.45
CA PHE A 192 -29.01 -7.38 2.21
C PHE A 192 -29.10 -7.60 3.74
N ALA A 193 -30.27 -7.63 4.32
CA ALA A 193 -30.44 -7.66 5.77
C ALA A 193 -30.51 -9.08 6.40
N SER A 194 -30.85 -10.11 5.65
CA SER A 194 -31.10 -11.46 6.18
C SER A 194 -30.42 -12.63 5.44
N GLY A 195 -29.67 -12.35 4.37
CA GLY A 195 -29.07 -13.40 3.56
C GLY A 195 -27.91 -14.11 4.25
N TYR A 196 -27.85 -15.41 4.06
CA TYR A 196 -26.76 -16.27 4.48
C TYR A 196 -25.86 -16.63 3.31
N TRP A 197 -24.62 -16.96 3.62
CA TRP A 197 -23.62 -17.40 2.65
C TRP A 197 -23.96 -18.81 2.18
N PHE A 198 -23.69 -19.13 0.93
CA PHE A 198 -23.72 -20.51 0.48
C PHE A 198 -22.81 -21.36 1.36
N THR A 199 -23.33 -22.48 1.83
CA THR A 199 -22.54 -23.47 2.58
C THR A 199 -21.70 -24.30 1.61
N ALA A 200 -20.68 -24.99 2.11
CA ALA A 200 -19.93 -25.93 1.29
C ALA A 200 -20.79 -27.09 0.74
N GLU A 201 -21.89 -27.39 1.43
CA GLU A 201 -22.87 -28.40 1.00
C GLU A 201 -23.75 -27.88 -0.14
N ASP A 202 -24.16 -26.63 -0.11
CA ASP A 202 -24.90 -25.98 -1.22
C ASP A 202 -24.10 -25.93 -2.52
N LEU A 203 -22.77 -25.96 -2.42
CA LEU A 203 -21.84 -25.89 -3.55
C LEU A 203 -21.21 -27.26 -3.87
N ASP A 204 -21.67 -28.35 -3.29
CA ASP A 204 -21.11 -29.69 -3.47
C ASP A 204 -19.59 -29.79 -3.24
N LEU A 205 -19.05 -28.94 -2.35
CA LEU A 205 -17.64 -28.93 -2.03
C LEU A 205 -17.27 -30.06 -1.06
N CYS A 206 -16.19 -30.79 -1.35
CA CYS A 206 -15.71 -31.88 -0.52
C CYS A 206 -14.22 -31.73 -0.17
N GLY A 207 -13.76 -32.48 0.83
CA GLY A 207 -12.37 -32.56 1.23
C GLY A 207 -11.77 -31.20 1.63
N ASP A 208 -10.61 -30.88 1.07
CA ASP A 208 -9.86 -29.65 1.38
C ASP A 208 -10.62 -28.40 0.95
N TRP A 209 -11.40 -28.45 -0.13
CA TRP A 209 -12.18 -27.32 -0.61
C TRP A 209 -13.27 -26.91 0.37
N LYS A 210 -13.93 -27.88 1.02
CA LYS A 210 -14.90 -27.63 2.07
C LYS A 210 -14.25 -26.86 3.23
N SER A 211 -13.10 -27.33 3.71
CA SER A 211 -12.41 -26.68 4.83
C SER A 211 -11.94 -25.26 4.50
N LEU A 212 -11.46 -25.02 3.28
CA LEU A 212 -11.03 -23.70 2.80
C LEU A 212 -12.21 -22.74 2.67
N TRP A 213 -13.33 -23.21 2.12
CA TRP A 213 -14.54 -22.43 1.97
C TRP A 213 -15.13 -22.02 3.33
N ASP A 214 -15.29 -22.97 4.24
CA ASP A 214 -15.81 -22.72 5.59
C ASP A 214 -14.92 -21.74 6.37
N HIS A 215 -13.59 -21.81 6.17
CA HIS A 215 -12.65 -20.87 6.77
C HIS A 215 -12.82 -19.47 6.17
N TYR A 216 -12.97 -19.39 4.86
CA TYR A 216 -13.18 -18.13 4.14
C TYR A 216 -14.49 -17.44 4.58
N ILE A 217 -15.58 -18.14 4.62
CA ILE A 217 -16.89 -17.61 5.04
C ILE A 217 -16.88 -17.16 6.51
N ARG A 218 -16.33 -17.97 7.41
CA ARG A 218 -16.16 -17.57 8.83
C ARG A 218 -15.39 -16.27 8.96
N GLY A 219 -14.31 -16.09 8.20
CA GLY A 219 -13.52 -14.85 8.19
C GLY A 219 -14.35 -13.65 7.73
N LEU A 220 -15.28 -13.81 6.79
CA LEU A 220 -16.19 -12.75 6.35
C LEU A 220 -17.22 -12.37 7.41
N GLU A 221 -17.72 -13.31 8.19
CA GLU A 221 -18.64 -13.04 9.29
C GLU A 221 -18.01 -12.19 10.39
N TYR A 222 -16.74 -12.46 10.73
CA TYR A 222 -15.96 -11.66 11.68
C TYR A 222 -15.62 -10.26 11.16
N SER A 223 -15.59 -10.04 9.86
CA SER A 223 -15.24 -8.73 9.26
C SER A 223 -16.41 -7.72 9.22
N ARG A 224 -17.57 -8.10 9.69
CA ARG A 224 -18.81 -7.26 9.73
C ARG A 224 -18.94 -6.36 10.96
N ILE A 225 -17.92 -6.32 11.83
CA ILE A 225 -17.93 -5.47 13.02
C ILE A 225 -17.46 -4.05 12.69
#